data_7e26c963be27b20a80f1e0b920bf0282
#
_entry.id   7e26c963be27b20a80f1e0b920bf0282
#
_cell.length_a   1.000
_cell.length_b   1.000
_cell.length_c   1.000
_cell.angle_alpha   90.00
_cell.angle_beta   90.00
_cell.angle_gamma   90.00
#
_symmetry.space_group_name_H-M   'P 1'
#
loop_
_entity.id
_entity.type
_entity.pdbx_description
1 polymer ?
#
loop_
_entity_poly.entity_id
_entity_poly.type
_entity_poly.pdbx_seq_one_letter_code
_entity_poly.pdbx_strand_id
1 'polypeptide(L)'
;MARLRDLYNSKIVAELTKEFDYKNPMAVPRMEKVVISMGIGKATQDKKFLESAKKDLTMIAGQMPLVCKAKKSVSNFKVREGMETGLKVTVRGVRMYEFMDRLISLAIPRVRDFRGLRENSFDGRGNYSMGLAEQSVFPEINPAKVESQQGMNITFVTTARTDEEAKKLLQLFGMPFRRPEA
;
A
#
# COMPACT_ATOMS: atom_id res chain seq x y z
N MET A 1 -13.77 -15.61 -5.28
CA MET A 1 -12.28 -15.67 -5.42
C MET A 1 -11.79 -14.27 -5.76
N ALA A 2 -10.55 -13.91 -5.43
CA ALA A 2 -10.06 -12.55 -5.71
C ALA A 2 -9.71 -12.42 -7.21
N ARG A 3 -10.39 -11.55 -7.93
CA ARG A 3 -10.25 -11.32 -9.38
C ARG A 3 -8.79 -11.19 -9.82
N LEU A 4 -7.98 -10.40 -9.09
CA LEU A 4 -6.58 -10.20 -9.42
C LEU A 4 -5.71 -11.45 -9.21
N ARG A 5 -6.08 -12.36 -8.30
CA ARG A 5 -5.40 -13.64 -8.14
C ARG A 5 -5.64 -14.56 -9.34
N ASP A 6 -6.88 -14.58 -9.83
CA ASP A 6 -7.23 -15.36 -11.01
C ASP A 6 -6.57 -14.79 -12.27
N LEU A 7 -6.50 -13.47 -12.38
CA LEU A 7 -5.75 -12.75 -13.43
C LEU A 7 -4.25 -13.10 -13.39
N TYR A 8 -3.65 -13.11 -12.18
CA TYR A 8 -2.25 -13.48 -12.01
C TYR A 8 -1.98 -14.89 -12.56
N ASN A 9 -2.77 -15.87 -12.14
CA ASN A 9 -2.58 -17.26 -12.53
C ASN A 9 -2.85 -17.51 -14.03
N SER A 10 -3.84 -16.83 -14.62
CA SER A 10 -4.27 -17.09 -16.00
C SER A 10 -3.46 -16.35 -17.06
N LYS A 11 -3.00 -15.11 -16.76
CA LYS A 11 -2.37 -14.25 -17.75
C LYS A 11 -0.98 -13.77 -17.34
N ILE A 12 -0.84 -13.20 -16.12
CA ILE A 12 0.39 -12.50 -15.73
C ILE A 12 1.60 -13.43 -15.70
N VAL A 13 1.44 -14.64 -15.16
CA VAL A 13 2.53 -15.63 -15.11
C VAL A 13 3.04 -15.96 -16.51
N ALA A 14 2.15 -16.17 -17.49
CA ALA A 14 2.54 -16.49 -18.87
C ALA A 14 3.26 -15.32 -19.55
N GLU A 15 2.81 -14.07 -19.32
CA GLU A 15 3.43 -12.87 -19.89
C GLU A 15 4.82 -12.62 -19.29
N LEU A 16 4.96 -12.68 -17.96
CA LEU A 16 6.25 -12.51 -17.27
C LEU A 16 7.26 -13.60 -17.68
N THR A 17 6.80 -14.86 -17.83
CA THR A 17 7.66 -15.95 -18.28
C THR A 17 8.22 -15.72 -19.68
N LYS A 18 7.41 -15.16 -20.59
CA LYS A 18 7.86 -14.83 -21.96
C LYS A 18 8.81 -13.63 -22.00
N GLU A 19 8.57 -12.61 -21.17
CA GLU A 19 9.32 -11.35 -21.22
C GLU A 19 10.71 -11.48 -20.56
N PHE A 20 10.80 -12.23 -19.45
CA PHE A 20 12.04 -12.40 -18.70
C PHE A 20 12.68 -13.79 -18.86
N ASP A 21 12.16 -14.62 -19.75
CA ASP A 21 12.66 -15.98 -20.07
C ASP A 21 12.91 -16.85 -18.83
N TYR A 22 11.93 -16.91 -17.92
CA TYR A 22 12.03 -17.76 -16.72
C TYR A 22 11.96 -19.24 -17.08
N LYS A 23 13.05 -19.97 -16.80
CA LYS A 23 13.11 -21.44 -16.96
C LYS A 23 12.31 -22.18 -15.88
N ASN A 24 12.19 -21.59 -14.69
CA ASN A 24 11.47 -22.19 -13.55
C ASN A 24 10.20 -21.39 -13.25
N PRO A 25 9.00 -21.98 -13.33
CA PRO A 25 7.75 -21.31 -12.99
C PRO A 25 7.70 -20.77 -11.55
N MET A 26 8.46 -21.35 -10.63
CA MET A 26 8.51 -20.91 -9.24
C MET A 26 9.39 -19.65 -9.05
N ALA A 27 10.19 -19.29 -10.04
CA ALA A 27 11.01 -18.07 -10.03
C ALA A 27 10.23 -16.82 -10.49
N VAL A 28 9.05 -17.01 -11.09
CA VAL A 28 8.23 -15.90 -11.58
C VAL A 28 7.84 -14.97 -10.43
N PRO A 29 8.02 -13.66 -10.55
CA PRO A 29 7.68 -12.68 -9.54
C PRO A 29 6.20 -12.74 -9.15
N ARG A 30 5.94 -12.70 -7.84
CA ARG A 30 4.60 -12.68 -7.27
C ARG A 30 4.48 -11.67 -6.14
N MET A 31 3.26 -11.25 -5.85
CA MET A 31 2.98 -10.44 -4.67
C MET A 31 3.12 -11.30 -3.41
N GLU A 32 3.90 -10.83 -2.44
CA GLU A 32 4.09 -11.49 -1.14
C GLU A 32 3.15 -10.91 -0.07
N LYS A 33 3.15 -9.59 0.05
CA LYS A 33 2.35 -8.84 1.03
C LYS A 33 2.19 -7.39 0.61
N VAL A 34 1.18 -6.74 1.16
CA VAL A 34 1.04 -5.28 1.14
C VAL A 34 1.09 -4.77 2.57
N VAL A 35 1.92 -3.76 2.79
CA VAL A 35 2.07 -3.12 4.10
C VAL A 35 1.49 -1.72 4.01
N ILE A 36 0.52 -1.42 4.88
CA ILE A 36 -0.08 -0.10 4.98
C ILE A 36 0.39 0.50 6.30
N SER A 37 0.93 1.70 6.27
CA SER A 37 1.39 2.40 7.47
C SER A 37 0.85 3.82 7.52
N MET A 38 0.42 4.24 8.71
CA MET A 38 -0.05 5.58 9.02
C MET A 38 0.78 6.17 10.16
N GLY A 39 1.41 7.32 9.92
CA GLY A 39 2.09 8.09 10.97
C GLY A 39 1.13 9.13 11.54
N ILE A 40 0.80 9.03 12.82
CA ILE A 40 -0.18 9.91 13.47
C ILE A 40 0.55 10.77 14.51
N GLY A 41 1.22 11.82 14.04
CA GLY A 41 1.94 12.75 14.93
C GLY A 41 1.03 13.44 15.94
N LYS A 42 -0.23 13.73 15.56
CA LYS A 42 -1.23 14.33 16.45
C LYS A 42 -1.65 13.41 17.62
N ALA A 43 -1.42 12.11 17.53
CA ALA A 43 -1.72 11.16 18.61
C ALA A 43 -0.90 11.41 19.90
N THR A 44 0.22 12.12 19.79
CA THR A 44 1.01 12.54 20.95
C THR A 44 0.29 13.57 21.83
N GLN A 45 -0.65 14.32 21.25
CA GLN A 45 -1.46 15.33 21.95
C GLN A 45 -2.82 14.78 22.38
N ASP A 46 -3.50 14.03 21.50
CA ASP A 46 -4.81 13.44 21.77
C ASP A 46 -4.92 12.03 21.19
N LYS A 47 -5.16 11.06 22.05
CA LYS A 47 -5.33 9.63 21.68
C LYS A 47 -6.55 9.38 20.79
N LYS A 48 -7.54 10.26 20.79
CA LYS A 48 -8.74 10.12 19.93
C LYS A 48 -8.38 10.03 18.46
N PHE A 49 -7.37 10.81 18.00
CA PHE A 49 -6.92 10.72 16.60
C PHE A 49 -6.40 9.34 16.23
N LEU A 50 -5.72 8.66 17.16
CA LEU A 50 -5.24 7.31 16.93
C LEU A 50 -6.38 6.30 16.87
N GLU A 51 -7.38 6.43 17.74
CA GLU A 51 -8.56 5.55 17.76
C GLU A 51 -9.41 5.70 16.50
N SER A 52 -9.63 6.95 16.06
CA SER A 52 -10.34 7.24 14.81
C SER A 52 -9.60 6.63 13.62
N ALA A 53 -8.30 6.91 13.47
CA ALA A 53 -7.48 6.35 12.40
C ALA A 53 -7.40 4.81 12.46
N LYS A 54 -7.43 4.22 13.66
CA LYS A 54 -7.47 2.76 13.82
C LYS A 54 -8.76 2.17 13.28
N LYS A 55 -9.91 2.81 13.50
CA LYS A 55 -11.20 2.40 12.94
C LYS A 55 -11.17 2.49 11.41
N ASP A 56 -10.72 3.63 10.87
CA ASP A 56 -10.64 3.86 9.44
C ASP A 56 -9.74 2.82 8.76
N LEU A 57 -8.53 2.61 9.30
CA LEU A 57 -7.59 1.65 8.73
C LEU A 57 -8.09 0.20 8.84
N THR A 58 -8.87 -0.12 9.88
CA THR A 58 -9.52 -1.43 10.01
C THR A 58 -10.55 -1.64 8.91
N MET A 59 -11.36 -0.63 8.58
CA MET A 59 -12.33 -0.70 7.49
C MET A 59 -11.65 -0.86 6.13
N ILE A 60 -10.60 -0.09 5.87
CA ILE A 60 -9.84 -0.14 4.62
C ILE A 60 -9.14 -1.49 4.43
N ALA A 61 -8.44 -1.97 5.45
CA ALA A 61 -7.61 -3.18 5.35
C ALA A 61 -8.39 -4.49 5.56
N GLY A 62 -9.60 -4.41 6.17
CA GLY A 62 -10.36 -5.59 6.62
C GLY A 62 -9.65 -6.37 7.73
N GLN A 63 -8.69 -5.76 8.41
CA GLN A 63 -7.88 -6.35 9.48
C GLN A 63 -7.48 -5.29 10.50
N MET A 64 -7.49 -5.67 11.78
CA MET A 64 -7.10 -4.77 12.87
C MET A 64 -5.62 -4.35 12.75
N PRO A 65 -5.30 -3.04 12.79
CA PRO A 65 -3.94 -2.55 12.72
C PRO A 65 -3.16 -2.76 14.02
N LEU A 66 -1.86 -2.97 13.88
CA LEU A 66 -0.90 -2.93 14.98
C LEU A 66 -0.59 -1.48 15.33
N VAL A 67 -0.67 -1.13 16.61
CA VAL A 67 -0.25 0.18 17.10
C VAL A 67 1.27 0.20 17.24
N CYS A 68 1.90 1.17 16.60
CA CYS A 68 3.35 1.36 16.63
C CYS A 68 3.72 2.36 17.73
N LYS A 69 4.63 1.94 18.61
CA LYS A 69 5.15 2.75 19.73
C LYS A 69 6.52 3.34 19.35
N ALA A 70 6.78 4.55 19.84
CA ALA A 70 8.07 5.20 19.69
C ALA A 70 9.18 4.42 20.43
N LYS A 71 10.31 4.21 19.75
CA LYS A 71 11.48 3.49 20.29
C LYS A 71 12.42 4.39 21.09
N LYS A 72 12.40 5.70 20.83
CA LYS A 72 13.28 6.69 21.47
C LYS A 72 12.48 7.95 21.79
N SER A 73 12.88 8.62 22.86
CA SER A 73 12.33 9.93 23.22
C SER A 73 13.00 11.02 22.38
N VAL A 74 12.20 11.91 21.77
CA VAL A 74 12.68 13.04 20.96
C VAL A 74 11.92 14.29 21.41
N SER A 75 12.62 15.23 22.06
CA SER A 75 12.03 16.45 22.66
C SER A 75 11.40 17.36 21.61
N ASN A 76 12.03 17.54 20.44
CA ASN A 76 11.54 18.40 19.35
C ASN A 76 10.15 17.97 18.85
N PHE A 77 9.84 16.68 18.88
CA PHE A 77 8.54 16.15 18.48
C PHE A 77 7.61 15.89 19.66
N LYS A 78 8.01 16.24 20.88
CA LYS A 78 7.26 15.97 22.12
C LYS A 78 6.89 14.50 22.31
N VAL A 79 7.74 13.60 21.80
CA VAL A 79 7.55 12.15 21.83
C VAL A 79 8.43 11.56 22.95
N ARG A 80 7.82 10.72 23.80
CA ARG A 80 8.53 9.89 24.77
C ARG A 80 8.54 8.43 24.32
N GLU A 81 9.53 7.68 24.75
CA GLU A 81 9.60 6.24 24.53
C GLU A 81 8.31 5.56 25.03
N GLY A 82 7.81 4.60 24.23
CA GLY A 82 6.56 3.90 24.51
C GLY A 82 5.28 4.62 24.08
N MET A 83 5.32 5.90 23.70
CA MET A 83 4.16 6.61 23.17
C MET A 83 3.70 6.03 21.83
N GLU A 84 2.40 5.95 21.65
CA GLU A 84 1.75 5.46 20.44
C GLU A 84 1.78 6.55 19.37
N THR A 85 2.47 6.31 18.25
CA THR A 85 2.74 7.32 17.22
C THR A 85 2.26 6.94 15.83
N GLY A 86 1.81 5.70 15.64
CA GLY A 86 1.37 5.26 14.31
C GLY A 86 0.68 3.91 14.33
N LEU A 87 0.20 3.55 13.15
CA LEU A 87 -0.50 2.29 12.87
C LEU A 87 0.16 1.57 11.71
N LYS A 88 0.16 0.25 11.74
CA LYS A 88 0.68 -0.60 10.66
C LYS A 88 -0.21 -1.80 10.46
N VAL A 89 -0.51 -2.12 9.20
CA VAL A 89 -1.20 -3.35 8.80
C VAL A 89 -0.39 -4.07 7.74
N THR A 90 -0.29 -5.39 7.87
CA THR A 90 0.29 -6.23 6.82
C THR A 90 -0.78 -7.16 6.29
N VAL A 91 -1.13 -7.01 5.02
CA VAL A 91 -2.18 -7.79 4.36
C VAL A 91 -1.53 -8.83 3.44
N ARG A 92 -2.01 -10.07 3.49
CA ARG A 92 -1.47 -11.22 2.73
C ARG A 92 -2.60 -12.05 2.11
N GLY A 93 -2.23 -12.92 1.17
CA GLY A 93 -3.13 -13.90 0.57
C GLY A 93 -4.31 -13.25 -0.16
N VAL A 94 -5.51 -13.79 0.00
CA VAL A 94 -6.73 -13.33 -0.70
C VAL A 94 -7.03 -11.86 -0.38
N ARG A 95 -6.95 -11.47 0.89
CA ARG A 95 -7.21 -10.08 1.32
C ARG A 95 -6.27 -9.07 0.67
N MET A 96 -5.03 -9.45 0.41
CA MET A 96 -4.05 -8.62 -0.28
C MET A 96 -4.51 -8.30 -1.70
N TYR A 97 -4.95 -9.31 -2.46
CA TYR A 97 -5.46 -9.10 -3.82
C TYR A 97 -6.76 -8.30 -3.85
N GLU A 98 -7.66 -8.51 -2.90
CA GLU A 98 -8.88 -7.72 -2.76
C GLU A 98 -8.59 -6.26 -2.42
N PHE A 99 -7.64 -6.00 -1.52
CA PHE A 99 -7.18 -4.65 -1.22
C PHE A 99 -6.55 -3.98 -2.45
N MET A 100 -5.68 -4.70 -3.18
CA MET A 100 -5.06 -4.18 -4.41
C MET A 100 -6.11 -3.85 -5.48
N ASP A 101 -7.12 -4.70 -5.65
CA ASP A 101 -8.19 -4.47 -6.62
C ASP A 101 -8.99 -3.20 -6.30
N ARG A 102 -9.38 -3.00 -5.04
CA ARG A 102 -10.04 -1.77 -4.59
C ARG A 102 -9.15 -0.54 -4.72
N LEU A 103 -7.88 -0.67 -4.39
CA LEU A 103 -6.92 0.42 -4.52
C LEU A 103 -6.77 0.86 -5.98
N ILE A 104 -6.56 -0.07 -6.91
CA ILE A 104 -6.31 0.22 -8.33
C ILE A 104 -7.60 0.70 -9.01
N SER A 105 -8.72 0.01 -8.78
CA SER A 105 -9.97 0.24 -9.52
C SER A 105 -10.80 1.39 -8.95
N LEU A 106 -10.74 1.66 -7.64
CA LEU A 106 -11.63 2.61 -6.96
C LEU A 106 -10.88 3.77 -6.30
N ALA A 107 -9.82 3.49 -5.52
CA ALA A 107 -9.17 4.53 -4.73
C ALA A 107 -8.26 5.43 -5.57
N ILE A 108 -7.39 4.87 -6.39
CA ILE A 108 -6.45 5.65 -7.22
C ILE A 108 -7.18 6.64 -8.16
N PRO A 109 -8.26 6.27 -8.89
CA PRO A 109 -8.99 7.22 -9.73
C PRO A 109 -9.67 8.37 -8.96
N ARG A 110 -9.89 8.21 -7.65
CA ARG A 110 -10.47 9.25 -6.78
C ARG A 110 -9.43 10.21 -6.19
N VAL A 111 -8.16 9.92 -6.36
CA VAL A 111 -7.09 10.82 -5.89
C VAL A 111 -7.16 12.12 -6.67
N ARG A 112 -7.23 13.26 -5.95
CA ARG A 112 -7.25 14.58 -6.56
C ARG A 112 -5.95 14.83 -7.33
N ASP A 113 -6.06 15.39 -8.53
CA ASP A 113 -4.93 15.75 -9.40
C ASP A 113 -3.96 14.59 -9.69
N PHE A 114 -4.51 13.37 -9.80
CA PHE A 114 -3.71 12.19 -10.09
C PHE A 114 -3.12 12.24 -11.51
N ARG A 115 -1.77 12.19 -11.59
CA ARG A 115 -1.02 12.22 -12.85
C ARG A 115 -0.24 10.93 -13.13
N GLY A 116 -0.56 9.86 -12.41
CA GLY A 116 0.18 8.59 -12.48
C GLY A 116 1.17 8.40 -11.32
N LEU A 117 1.50 7.16 -11.06
CA LEU A 117 2.44 6.75 -10.01
C LEU A 117 3.89 6.96 -10.47
N ARG A 118 4.74 7.38 -9.56
CA ARG A 118 6.16 7.64 -9.85
C ARG A 118 6.89 6.31 -10.06
N GLU A 119 7.69 6.23 -11.13
CA GLU A 119 8.51 5.05 -11.42
C GLU A 119 9.72 4.89 -10.48
N ASN A 120 10.22 5.99 -9.92
CA ASN A 120 11.41 5.99 -9.06
C ASN A 120 11.13 5.64 -7.58
N SER A 121 9.97 5.07 -7.27
CA SER A 121 9.59 4.70 -5.89
C SER A 121 9.80 3.23 -5.57
N PHE A 122 10.66 2.57 -6.35
CA PHE A 122 11.19 1.23 -6.04
C PHE A 122 12.41 1.32 -5.12
N ASP A 123 12.67 0.26 -4.38
CA ASP A 123 13.75 0.19 -3.37
C ASP A 123 15.05 -0.47 -3.88
N GLY A 124 15.17 -0.81 -5.16
CA GLY A 124 16.28 -1.56 -5.74
C GLY A 124 16.20 -3.07 -5.53
N ARG A 125 15.16 -3.56 -4.86
CA ARG A 125 14.92 -4.99 -4.58
C ARG A 125 13.53 -5.47 -5.00
N GLY A 126 12.90 -4.75 -5.91
CA GLY A 126 11.59 -5.09 -6.44
C GLY A 126 10.41 -4.79 -5.52
N ASN A 127 10.55 -3.97 -4.47
CA ASN A 127 9.43 -3.48 -3.69
C ASN A 127 9.07 -2.06 -4.12
N TYR A 128 7.78 -1.76 -4.11
CA TYR A 128 7.26 -0.46 -4.52
C TYR A 128 6.52 0.22 -3.38
N SER A 129 6.75 1.53 -3.18
CA SER A 129 6.08 2.31 -2.14
C SER A 129 5.39 3.52 -2.74
N MET A 130 4.14 3.76 -2.31
CA MET A 130 3.37 4.95 -2.67
C MET A 130 2.76 5.60 -1.44
N GLY A 131 2.60 6.92 -1.49
CA GLY A 131 1.88 7.70 -0.48
C GLY A 131 0.50 8.11 -0.97
N LEU A 132 -0.49 8.03 -0.10
CA LEU A 132 -1.80 8.67 -0.27
C LEU A 132 -1.93 9.78 0.76
N ALA A 133 -2.36 10.96 0.32
CA ALA A 133 -2.50 12.12 1.20
C ALA A 133 -3.71 12.01 2.13
N GLU A 134 -4.77 11.33 1.68
CA GLU A 134 -6.05 11.28 2.37
C GLU A 134 -6.63 9.87 2.39
N GLN A 135 -7.21 9.45 3.53
CA GLN A 135 -7.95 8.20 3.64
C GLN A 135 -9.32 8.24 2.94
N SER A 136 -9.86 9.43 2.68
CA SER A 136 -11.19 9.63 2.09
C SER A 136 -11.32 9.14 0.64
N VAL A 137 -10.19 8.83 -0.03
CA VAL A 137 -10.20 8.24 -1.37
C VAL A 137 -10.78 6.81 -1.39
N PHE A 138 -10.78 6.13 -0.25
CA PHE A 138 -11.39 4.81 -0.13
C PHE A 138 -12.92 4.91 0.04
N PRO A 139 -13.71 4.15 -0.73
CA PRO A 139 -15.18 4.22 -0.69
C PRO A 139 -15.78 3.79 0.65
N GLU A 140 -15.04 3.00 1.44
CA GLU A 140 -15.47 2.53 2.75
C GLU A 140 -15.50 3.66 3.80
N ILE A 141 -14.77 4.74 3.54
CA ILE A 141 -14.69 5.89 4.46
C ILE A 141 -15.69 6.96 4.06
N ASN A 142 -16.57 7.30 4.99
CA ASN A 142 -17.50 8.42 4.79
C ASN A 142 -16.78 9.74 5.12
N PRO A 143 -16.58 10.66 4.13
CA PRO A 143 -15.87 11.92 4.34
C PRO A 143 -16.49 12.80 5.44
N ALA A 144 -17.82 12.72 5.63
CA ALA A 144 -18.53 13.50 6.64
C ALA A 144 -18.25 13.06 8.09
N LYS A 145 -17.73 11.83 8.28
CA LYS A 145 -17.40 11.26 9.60
C LYS A 145 -15.91 11.33 9.92
N VAL A 146 -15.09 11.83 9.00
CA VAL A 146 -13.65 11.94 9.17
C VAL A 146 -13.32 13.15 10.03
N GLU A 147 -12.84 12.92 11.24
CA GLU A 147 -12.44 13.99 12.18
C GLU A 147 -11.15 14.69 11.74
N SER A 148 -10.24 13.97 11.09
CA SER A 148 -8.94 14.48 10.63
C SER A 148 -8.47 13.75 9.38
N GLN A 149 -8.08 14.53 8.38
CA GLN A 149 -7.40 13.97 7.20
C GLN A 149 -6.07 13.37 7.61
N GLN A 150 -5.86 12.12 7.23
CA GLN A 150 -4.68 11.35 7.57
C GLN A 150 -4.12 10.65 6.33
N GLY A 151 -2.85 10.95 6.04
CA GLY A 151 -2.12 10.26 4.98
C GLY A 151 -1.68 8.86 5.38
N MET A 152 -1.41 8.04 4.37
CA MET A 152 -0.89 6.69 4.55
C MET A 152 0.15 6.35 3.50
N ASN A 153 1.08 5.48 3.87
CA ASN A 153 2.03 4.87 2.95
C ASN A 153 1.62 3.42 2.69
N ILE A 154 1.63 3.03 1.44
CA ILE A 154 1.31 1.67 0.98
C ILE A 154 2.55 1.12 0.31
N THR A 155 3.08 0.02 0.84
CA THR A 155 4.26 -0.67 0.29
C THR A 155 3.87 -2.03 -0.23
N PHE A 156 4.12 -2.28 -1.50
CA PHE A 156 3.95 -3.55 -2.18
C PHE A 156 5.25 -4.32 -2.10
N VAL A 157 5.22 -5.46 -1.44
CA VAL A 157 6.38 -6.35 -1.32
C VAL A 157 6.19 -7.51 -2.28
N THR A 158 7.16 -7.68 -3.17
CA THR A 158 7.15 -8.72 -4.19
C THR A 158 8.29 -9.70 -3.98
N THR A 159 8.29 -10.79 -4.72
CA THR A 159 9.42 -11.72 -4.79
C THR A 159 10.35 -11.45 -5.96
N ALA A 160 10.15 -10.34 -6.69
CA ALA A 160 11.01 -9.91 -7.76
C ALA A 160 12.42 -9.62 -7.24
N ARG A 161 13.42 -9.85 -8.08
CA ARG A 161 14.83 -9.58 -7.75
C ARG A 161 15.26 -8.20 -8.21
N THR A 162 14.64 -7.69 -9.27
CA THR A 162 14.93 -6.39 -9.86
C THR A 162 13.68 -5.50 -9.87
N ASP A 163 13.89 -4.21 -9.94
CA ASP A 163 12.80 -3.23 -10.00
C ASP A 163 12.04 -3.31 -11.32
N GLU A 164 12.71 -3.72 -12.41
CA GLU A 164 12.09 -3.91 -13.73
C GLU A 164 11.06 -5.03 -13.72
N GLU A 165 11.41 -6.19 -13.13
CA GLU A 165 10.49 -7.30 -12.95
C GLU A 165 9.28 -6.90 -12.13
N ALA A 166 9.49 -6.18 -11.02
CA ALA A 166 8.42 -5.71 -10.14
C ALA A 166 7.54 -4.65 -10.82
N LYS A 167 8.15 -3.72 -11.56
CA LYS A 167 7.42 -2.71 -12.35
C LYS A 167 6.49 -3.38 -13.35
N LYS A 168 7.01 -4.35 -14.09
CA LYS A 168 6.20 -5.08 -15.07
C LYS A 168 5.06 -5.86 -14.40
N LEU A 169 5.35 -6.55 -13.30
CA LEU A 169 4.33 -7.25 -12.50
C LEU A 169 3.19 -6.30 -12.08
N LEU A 170 3.53 -5.13 -11.53
CA LEU A 170 2.54 -4.15 -11.09
C LEU A 170 1.78 -3.50 -12.26
N GLN A 171 2.43 -3.29 -13.42
CA GLN A 171 1.77 -2.83 -14.64
C GLN A 171 0.74 -3.83 -15.14
N LEU A 172 1.05 -5.13 -15.12
CA LEU A 172 0.13 -6.20 -15.50
C LEU A 172 -1.07 -6.34 -14.55
N PHE A 173 -0.91 -5.96 -13.27
CA PHE A 173 -2.04 -5.80 -12.34
C PHE A 173 -2.89 -4.56 -12.61
N GLY A 174 -2.45 -3.66 -13.50
CA GLY A 174 -3.18 -2.45 -13.86
C GLY A 174 -2.78 -1.21 -13.04
N MET A 175 -1.63 -1.21 -12.39
CA MET A 175 -1.12 -0.02 -11.69
C MET A 175 -0.79 1.09 -12.70
N PRO A 176 -1.37 2.31 -12.54
CA PRO A 176 -1.21 3.40 -13.49
C PRO A 176 0.09 4.16 -13.24
N PHE A 177 1.20 3.68 -13.76
CA PHE A 177 2.46 4.40 -13.74
C PHE A 177 2.44 5.60 -14.70
N ARG A 178 3.14 6.66 -14.33
CA ARG A 178 3.32 7.84 -15.17
C ARG A 178 4.12 7.44 -16.42
N ARG A 179 3.63 7.78 -17.60
CA ARG A 179 4.43 7.62 -18.81
C ARG A 179 5.56 8.64 -18.77
N PRO A 180 6.81 8.27 -19.12
CA PRO A 180 7.85 9.26 -19.30
C PRO A 180 7.35 10.27 -20.33
N GLU A 181 7.42 11.55 -19.99
CA GLU A 181 7.15 12.63 -20.94
C GLU A 181 8.22 12.51 -22.03
N ALA A 182 7.76 12.36 -23.29
CA ALA A 182 8.63 12.30 -24.45
C ALA A 182 9.30 13.64 -24.69
#